data_9d5e43477a2491da9ea021414e84afe2
#
_entry.id   9d5e43477a2491da9ea021414e84afe2
#
_cell.length_a   1.000
_cell.length_b   1.000
_cell.length_c   1.000
_cell.angle_alpha   90.00
_cell.angle_beta   90.00
_cell.angle_gamma   90.00
#
_symmetry.space_group_name_H-M   'P 1'
#
loop_
_entity.id
_entity.type
_entity.pdbx_description
1 polymer ?
#
loop_
_entity_poly.entity_id
_entity_poly.type
_entity_poly.pdbx_seq_one_letter_code
_entity_poly.pdbx_strand_id
1 'polypeptide(L)'
;MKVCLISTYDLGHQPFGIASPARWLEDAGAIVNCLDLAVESMEQDAVKFAGLIAIYLPMHTATRLAIAMLPKIQKLNSSAHLAFYGLYATINKDHLRDLGGKTIISGEFEDSLVQLYRRLVNHTFVQDSDSVSLKKQIFRIPKRNNLPNLNNYAKLKIGKDPSIVVGYTEGTRGCKHICRHCPVVPVYN
;
A
#
# COMPACT_ATOMS: atom_id res chain seq x y z
N MET A 1 -0.64 7.04 -17.12
CA MET A 1 -1.34 7.64 -15.96
C MET A 1 -0.39 7.65 -14.77
N LYS A 2 -0.43 8.70 -13.93
CA LYS A 2 0.34 8.78 -12.70
C LYS A 2 -0.38 8.00 -11.58
N VAL A 3 0.40 7.28 -10.76
CA VAL A 3 -0.07 6.52 -9.59
C VAL A 3 0.67 7.01 -8.36
N CYS A 4 -0.05 7.26 -7.27
CA CYS A 4 0.52 7.59 -5.97
C CYS A 4 0.26 6.43 -5.00
N LEU A 5 1.32 5.77 -4.55
CA LEU A 5 1.29 4.74 -3.51
C LEU A 5 1.65 5.37 -2.18
N ILE A 6 0.81 5.19 -1.16
CA ILE A 6 0.98 5.82 0.14
C ILE A 6 1.08 4.76 1.23
N SER A 7 2.14 4.84 2.04
CA SER A 7 2.27 4.19 3.34
C SER A 7 2.18 5.25 4.43
N THR A 8 1.54 4.93 5.54
CA THR A 8 1.44 5.83 6.70
C THR A 8 2.17 5.27 7.93
N TYR A 9 2.43 3.97 7.96
CA TYR A 9 3.17 3.30 9.02
C TYR A 9 3.46 1.84 8.67
N ASP A 10 4.69 1.40 8.88
CA ASP A 10 5.11 -0.01 8.72
C ASP A 10 6.19 -0.40 9.76
N LEU A 11 5.84 -0.30 11.05
CA LEU A 11 6.70 -0.68 12.19
C LEU A 11 8.10 -0.05 12.19
N GLY A 12 8.27 1.11 11.55
CA GLY A 12 9.56 1.76 11.40
C GLY A 12 10.44 1.19 10.29
N HIS A 13 9.95 0.23 9.51
CA HIS A 13 10.65 -0.31 8.34
C HIS A 13 10.38 0.54 7.09
N GLN A 14 11.30 0.48 6.12
CA GLN A 14 11.01 0.97 4.78
C GLN A 14 9.94 0.06 4.14
N PRO A 15 8.75 0.58 3.78
CA PRO A 15 7.59 -0.27 3.51
C PRO A 15 7.73 -1.08 2.23
N PHE A 16 7.77 -2.40 2.39
CA PHE A 16 7.75 -3.34 1.26
C PHE A 16 6.43 -3.24 0.49
N GLY A 17 5.33 -3.03 1.21
CA GLY A 17 4.00 -2.98 0.63
C GLY A 17 3.73 -1.82 -0.34
N ILE A 18 4.61 -0.80 -0.46
CA ILE A 18 4.58 0.17 -1.55
C ILE A 18 5.73 -0.03 -2.53
N ALA A 19 6.89 -0.54 -2.09
CA ALA A 19 8.04 -0.81 -2.94
C ALA A 19 7.79 -1.95 -3.94
N SER A 20 7.12 -3.02 -3.51
CA SER A 20 6.79 -4.17 -4.36
C SER A 20 5.79 -3.79 -5.46
N PRO A 21 4.59 -3.26 -5.17
CA PRO A 21 3.64 -2.89 -6.22
C PRO A 21 4.13 -1.74 -7.10
N ALA A 22 5.02 -0.85 -6.62
CA ALA A 22 5.63 0.17 -7.46
C ALA A 22 6.36 -0.45 -8.65
N ARG A 23 7.15 -1.50 -8.43
CA ARG A 23 7.84 -2.22 -9.51
C ARG A 23 6.85 -2.82 -10.51
N TRP A 24 5.78 -3.45 -10.03
CA TRP A 24 4.78 -4.07 -10.90
C TRP A 24 4.03 -3.05 -11.75
N LEU A 25 3.69 -1.91 -11.18
CA LEU A 25 2.99 -0.82 -11.85
C LEU A 25 3.90 -0.13 -12.88
N GLU A 26 5.18 0.10 -12.56
CA GLU A 26 6.15 0.66 -13.53
C GLU A 26 6.37 -0.28 -14.71
N ASP A 27 6.47 -1.59 -14.48
CA ASP A 27 6.56 -2.59 -15.55
C ASP A 27 5.29 -2.65 -16.42
N ALA A 28 4.15 -2.19 -15.89
CA ALA A 28 2.90 -2.03 -16.63
C ALA A 28 2.75 -0.65 -17.33
N GLY A 29 3.76 0.22 -17.24
CA GLY A 29 3.81 1.53 -17.88
C GLY A 29 3.26 2.69 -17.03
N ALA A 30 3.08 2.50 -15.72
CA ALA A 30 2.69 3.59 -14.82
C ALA A 30 3.88 4.50 -14.47
N ILE A 31 3.58 5.78 -14.21
CA ILE A 31 4.50 6.70 -13.54
C ILE A 31 4.15 6.66 -12.06
N VAL A 32 5.00 6.05 -11.23
CA VAL A 32 4.70 5.77 -9.83
C VAL A 32 5.45 6.71 -8.90
N ASN A 33 4.72 7.36 -7.99
CA ASN A 33 5.26 8.06 -6.84
C ASN A 33 4.95 7.23 -5.58
N CYS A 34 5.97 7.01 -4.75
CA CYS A 34 5.82 6.35 -3.45
C CYS A 34 6.00 7.41 -2.36
N LEU A 35 5.04 7.48 -1.42
CA LEU A 35 5.09 8.37 -0.26
C LEU A 35 5.04 7.54 1.02
N ASP A 36 6.10 7.61 1.82
CA ASP A 36 6.11 7.02 3.16
C ASP A 36 5.93 8.13 4.21
N LEU A 37 4.68 8.37 4.56
CA LEU A 37 4.29 9.44 5.47
C LEU A 37 4.66 9.17 6.95
N ALA A 38 5.28 8.03 7.25
CA ALA A 38 5.87 7.77 8.55
C ALA A 38 7.19 8.53 8.76
N VAL A 39 7.91 8.86 7.67
CA VAL A 39 9.25 9.44 7.72
C VAL A 39 9.42 10.68 6.84
N GLU A 40 8.43 11.01 6.02
CA GLU A 40 8.46 12.19 5.15
C GLU A 40 7.12 12.95 5.14
N SER A 41 7.15 14.19 4.70
CA SER A 41 5.93 14.98 4.50
C SER A 41 5.27 14.64 3.17
N MET A 42 3.93 14.81 3.11
CA MET A 42 3.16 14.57 1.89
C MET A 42 3.59 15.52 0.77
N GLU A 43 4.13 14.98 -0.30
CA GLU A 43 4.38 15.70 -1.54
C GLU A 43 3.05 15.95 -2.24
N GLN A 44 2.62 17.22 -2.25
CA GLN A 44 1.27 17.56 -2.71
C GLN A 44 1.08 17.31 -4.20
N ASP A 45 2.09 17.55 -5.02
CA ASP A 45 2.00 17.35 -6.48
C ASP A 45 1.88 15.86 -6.85
N ALA A 46 2.51 14.96 -6.09
CA ALA A 46 2.35 13.53 -6.27
C ALA A 46 0.90 13.09 -6.07
N VAL A 47 0.19 13.68 -5.09
CA VAL A 47 -1.23 13.41 -4.83
C VAL A 47 -2.11 14.13 -5.84
N LYS A 48 -1.87 15.42 -6.10
CA LYS A 48 -2.70 16.30 -6.94
C LYS A 48 -2.83 15.79 -8.39
N PHE A 49 -1.76 15.24 -8.95
CA PHE A 49 -1.73 14.81 -10.35
C PHE A 49 -1.88 13.29 -10.54
N ALA A 50 -2.17 12.54 -9.49
CA ALA A 50 -2.41 11.10 -9.57
C ALA A 50 -3.80 10.79 -10.14
N GLY A 51 -3.88 9.86 -11.10
CA GLY A 51 -5.15 9.28 -11.53
C GLY A 51 -5.60 8.12 -10.62
N LEU A 52 -4.65 7.46 -9.97
CA LEU A 52 -4.87 6.44 -8.96
C LEU A 52 -4.08 6.79 -7.69
N ILE A 53 -4.76 6.86 -6.56
CA ILE A 53 -4.17 6.95 -5.23
C ILE A 53 -4.46 5.62 -4.53
N ALA A 54 -3.43 4.86 -4.19
CA ALA A 54 -3.57 3.58 -3.51
C ALA A 54 -2.85 3.61 -2.16
N ILE A 55 -3.58 3.36 -1.08
CA ILE A 55 -3.11 3.48 0.30
C ILE A 55 -2.92 2.09 0.90
N TYR A 56 -1.71 1.82 1.38
CA TYR A 56 -1.32 0.56 1.98
C TYR A 56 -1.74 0.48 3.45
N LEU A 57 -2.50 -0.54 3.79
CA LEU A 57 -3.05 -0.78 5.13
C LEU A 57 -2.60 -2.15 5.67
N PRO A 58 -1.33 -2.29 6.13
CA PRO A 58 -0.84 -3.55 6.67
C PRO A 58 -1.38 -3.87 8.06
N MET A 59 -1.75 -2.85 8.84
CA MET A 59 -2.12 -3.00 10.23
C MET A 59 -3.02 -1.87 10.73
N HIS A 60 -3.56 -2.03 11.93
CA HIS A 60 -4.48 -1.10 12.58
C HIS A 60 -3.93 0.34 12.67
N THR A 61 -2.68 0.52 13.10
CA THR A 61 -2.07 1.86 13.24
C THR A 61 -2.01 2.58 11.88
N ALA A 62 -1.54 1.89 10.84
CA ALA A 62 -1.50 2.42 9.48
C ALA A 62 -2.91 2.82 9.00
N THR A 63 -3.93 2.00 9.28
CA THR A 63 -5.32 2.30 8.92
C THR A 63 -5.81 3.58 9.57
N ARG A 64 -5.59 3.76 10.89
CA ARG A 64 -6.00 4.98 11.60
C ARG A 64 -5.31 6.23 11.07
N LEU A 65 -4.02 6.17 10.82
CA LEU A 65 -3.25 7.29 10.26
C LEU A 65 -3.71 7.62 8.84
N ALA A 66 -3.97 6.61 8.01
CA ALA A 66 -4.50 6.79 6.66
C ALA A 66 -5.86 7.49 6.68
N ILE A 67 -6.80 7.05 7.53
CA ILE A 67 -8.12 7.66 7.68
C ILE A 67 -7.99 9.14 8.09
N ALA A 68 -7.12 9.46 9.03
CA ALA A 68 -6.89 10.84 9.47
C ALA A 68 -6.36 11.76 8.34
N MET A 69 -5.70 11.18 7.33
CA MET A 69 -5.14 11.94 6.19
C MET A 69 -6.09 12.06 5.01
N LEU A 70 -7.15 11.25 4.94
CA LEU A 70 -8.09 11.25 3.81
C LEU A 70 -8.68 12.62 3.49
N PRO A 71 -9.13 13.44 4.46
CA PRO A 71 -9.68 14.76 4.14
C PRO A 71 -8.68 15.65 3.39
N LYS A 72 -7.39 15.58 3.75
CA LYS A 72 -6.33 16.32 3.05
C LYS A 72 -6.09 15.79 1.64
N ILE A 73 -6.07 14.46 1.47
CA ILE A 73 -5.90 13.82 0.17
C ILE A 73 -7.06 14.18 -0.76
N GLN A 74 -8.30 14.05 -0.28
CA GLN A 74 -9.51 14.35 -1.04
C GLN A 74 -9.61 15.84 -1.40
N LYS A 75 -9.17 16.74 -0.52
CA LYS A 75 -9.09 18.18 -0.82
C LYS A 75 -8.08 18.48 -1.92
N LEU A 76 -6.95 17.77 -1.97
CA LEU A 76 -5.93 17.94 -3.01
C LEU A 76 -6.36 17.34 -4.36
N ASN A 77 -7.05 16.20 -4.33
CA ASN A 77 -7.47 15.49 -5.54
C ASN A 77 -8.74 14.65 -5.30
N SER A 78 -9.89 15.26 -5.50
CA SER A 78 -11.19 14.60 -5.39
C SER A 78 -11.53 13.72 -6.59
N SER A 79 -10.84 13.88 -7.70
CA SER A 79 -11.09 13.16 -8.97
C SER A 79 -10.35 11.82 -9.06
N ALA A 80 -9.28 11.63 -8.29
CA ALA A 80 -8.50 10.40 -8.31
C ALA A 80 -9.35 9.17 -7.96
N HIS A 81 -9.01 8.05 -8.56
CA HIS A 81 -9.53 6.76 -8.09
C HIS A 81 -8.84 6.40 -6.78
N LEU A 82 -9.59 6.38 -5.68
CA LEU A 82 -9.07 6.03 -4.36
C LEU A 82 -9.19 4.53 -4.13
N ALA A 83 -8.05 3.87 -3.90
CA ALA A 83 -7.98 2.45 -3.59
C ALA A 83 -7.28 2.22 -2.23
N PHE A 84 -7.73 1.21 -1.50
CA PHE A 84 -7.06 0.73 -0.30
C PHE A 84 -6.61 -0.71 -0.49
N TYR A 85 -5.42 -1.05 -0.01
CA TYR A 85 -4.93 -2.41 -0.15
C TYR A 85 -4.09 -2.87 1.05
N GLY A 86 -3.94 -4.18 1.18
CA GLY A 86 -3.26 -4.82 2.28
C GLY A 86 -4.22 -5.53 3.25
N LEU A 87 -3.67 -6.13 4.29
CA LEU A 87 -4.39 -7.01 5.20
C LEU A 87 -5.61 -6.34 5.85
N TYR A 88 -5.45 -5.09 6.30
CA TYR A 88 -6.51 -4.35 7.01
C TYR A 88 -7.52 -3.67 6.08
N ALA A 89 -7.29 -3.66 4.78
CA ALA A 89 -8.23 -3.07 3.83
C ALA A 89 -9.56 -3.83 3.79
N THR A 90 -9.54 -5.16 3.62
CA THR A 90 -10.77 -5.98 3.60
C THR A 90 -11.49 -5.99 4.95
N ILE A 91 -10.77 -6.02 6.05
CA ILE A 91 -11.37 -6.04 7.40
C ILE A 91 -12.17 -4.76 7.69
N ASN A 92 -11.72 -3.63 7.12
CA ASN A 92 -12.34 -2.32 7.30
C ASN A 92 -13.12 -1.86 6.06
N LYS A 93 -13.47 -2.76 5.14
CA LYS A 93 -13.96 -2.41 3.81
C LYS A 93 -15.17 -1.48 3.83
N ASP A 94 -16.18 -1.77 4.64
CA ASP A 94 -17.41 -0.98 4.67
C ASP A 94 -17.11 0.46 5.14
N HIS A 95 -16.35 0.60 6.20
CA HIS A 95 -15.91 1.92 6.68
C HIS A 95 -15.05 2.68 5.66
N LEU A 96 -14.13 1.99 4.95
CA LEU A 96 -13.30 2.60 3.91
C LEU A 96 -14.14 3.01 2.68
N ARG A 97 -15.22 2.29 2.39
CA ARG A 97 -16.21 2.64 1.36
C ARG A 97 -16.95 3.93 1.73
N ASP A 98 -17.45 4.03 2.97
CA ASP A 98 -18.11 5.23 3.49
C ASP A 98 -17.21 6.47 3.40
N LEU A 99 -15.90 6.27 3.50
CA LEU A 99 -14.88 7.31 3.37
C LEU A 99 -14.46 7.61 1.92
N GLY A 100 -15.12 7.00 0.93
CA GLY A 100 -14.89 7.27 -0.49
C GLY A 100 -13.94 6.31 -1.19
N GLY A 101 -13.58 5.19 -0.56
CA GLY A 101 -12.80 4.12 -1.20
C GLY A 101 -13.55 3.47 -2.34
N LYS A 102 -13.01 3.50 -3.55
CA LYS A 102 -13.63 2.93 -4.76
C LYS A 102 -13.18 1.48 -5.05
N THR A 103 -12.03 1.08 -4.53
CA THR A 103 -11.50 -0.28 -4.70
C THR A 103 -10.81 -0.74 -3.42
N ILE A 104 -11.12 -1.95 -2.98
CA ILE A 104 -10.50 -2.59 -1.82
C ILE A 104 -9.80 -3.86 -2.27
N ILE A 105 -8.50 -3.99 -1.99
CA ILE A 105 -7.66 -5.11 -2.45
C ILE A 105 -6.95 -5.73 -1.25
N SER A 106 -6.99 -7.06 -1.16
CA SER A 106 -6.28 -7.82 -0.12
C SER A 106 -5.66 -9.11 -0.67
N GLY A 107 -4.96 -9.82 0.20
CA GLY A 107 -4.18 -10.98 -0.19
C GLY A 107 -2.93 -10.58 -0.97
N GLU A 108 -2.72 -11.22 -2.10
CA GLU A 108 -1.64 -10.90 -3.03
C GLU A 108 -2.08 -9.74 -3.94
N PHE A 109 -1.71 -8.54 -3.59
CA PHE A 109 -2.30 -7.30 -4.12
C PHE A 109 -1.62 -6.73 -5.37
N GLU A 110 -0.39 -7.14 -5.71
CA GLU A 110 0.39 -6.54 -6.79
C GLU A 110 -0.29 -6.67 -8.16
N ASP A 111 -0.69 -7.88 -8.53
CA ASP A 111 -1.38 -8.12 -9.81
C ASP A 111 -2.75 -7.42 -9.85
N SER A 112 -3.48 -7.42 -8.75
CA SER A 112 -4.78 -6.72 -8.65
C SER A 112 -4.64 -5.21 -8.84
N LEU A 113 -3.57 -4.60 -8.30
CA LEU A 113 -3.26 -3.19 -8.53
C LEU A 113 -2.90 -2.90 -10.00
N VAL A 114 -2.16 -3.79 -10.65
CA VAL A 114 -1.85 -3.67 -12.09
C VAL A 114 -3.13 -3.78 -12.94
N GLN A 115 -4.02 -4.72 -12.61
CA GLN A 115 -5.29 -4.86 -13.31
C GLN A 115 -6.19 -3.63 -13.12
N LEU A 116 -6.25 -3.07 -11.91
CA LEU A 116 -6.94 -1.81 -11.64
C LEU A 116 -6.36 -0.67 -12.48
N TYR A 117 -5.03 -0.51 -12.47
CA TYR A 117 -4.34 0.50 -13.28
C TYR A 117 -4.69 0.40 -14.76
N ARG A 118 -4.63 -0.82 -15.34
CA ARG A 118 -4.95 -1.05 -16.75
C ARG A 118 -6.40 -0.70 -17.07
N ARG A 119 -7.35 -1.04 -16.21
CA ARG A 119 -8.77 -0.68 -16.37
C ARG A 119 -8.97 0.84 -16.37
N LEU A 120 -8.30 1.54 -15.48
CA LEU A 120 -8.38 3.00 -15.38
C LEU A 120 -7.77 3.68 -16.62
N VAL A 121 -6.62 3.20 -17.12
CA VAL A 121 -5.98 3.73 -18.33
C VAL A 121 -6.85 3.50 -19.56
N ASN A 122 -7.49 2.36 -19.67
CA ASN A 122 -8.34 1.99 -20.81
C ASN A 122 -9.77 2.54 -20.69
N HIS A 123 -10.04 3.40 -19.69
CA HIS A 123 -11.38 3.93 -19.40
C HIS A 123 -12.47 2.86 -19.30
N THR A 124 -12.08 1.63 -18.93
CA THR A 124 -13.03 0.56 -18.67
C THR A 124 -13.74 0.87 -17.35
N PHE A 125 -15.08 0.78 -17.34
CA PHE A 125 -15.86 1.03 -16.14
C PHE A 125 -15.37 0.18 -14.97
N VAL A 126 -14.94 0.84 -13.90
CA VAL A 126 -14.53 0.22 -12.63
C VAL A 126 -15.65 0.48 -11.64
N GLN A 127 -16.61 -0.46 -11.57
CA GLN A 127 -17.56 -0.46 -10.45
C GLN A 127 -16.79 -0.61 -9.14
N ASP A 128 -17.32 -0.10 -8.05
CA ASP A 128 -16.79 -0.35 -6.72
C ASP A 128 -16.50 -1.84 -6.55
N SER A 129 -15.22 -2.18 -6.46
CA SER A 129 -14.78 -3.56 -6.53
C SER A 129 -13.96 -3.96 -5.32
N ASP A 130 -14.24 -5.14 -4.80
CA ASP A 130 -13.41 -5.79 -3.79
C ASP A 130 -12.67 -6.93 -4.46
N SER A 131 -11.39 -7.08 -4.16
CA SER A 131 -10.56 -8.16 -4.66
C SER A 131 -9.73 -8.75 -3.54
N VAL A 132 -9.92 -10.03 -3.30
CA VAL A 132 -9.01 -10.83 -2.47
C VAL A 132 -8.36 -11.85 -3.38
N SER A 133 -7.07 -11.75 -3.58
CA SER A 133 -6.30 -12.69 -4.39
C SER A 133 -5.37 -13.50 -3.51
N LEU A 134 -5.49 -14.84 -3.57
CA LEU A 134 -4.56 -15.79 -2.96
C LEU A 134 -3.69 -16.48 -4.01
N LYS A 135 -3.74 -15.99 -5.24
CA LYS A 135 -3.00 -16.55 -6.35
C LYS A 135 -1.51 -16.34 -6.12
N LYS A 136 -0.75 -17.46 -6.11
CA LYS A 136 0.70 -17.43 -5.99
C LYS A 136 1.32 -16.50 -7.04
N GLN A 137 2.15 -15.59 -6.58
CA GLN A 137 2.85 -14.62 -7.42
C GLN A 137 4.36 -14.88 -7.43
N ILE A 138 5.03 -14.47 -8.52
CA ILE A 138 6.48 -14.44 -8.59
C ILE A 138 6.90 -13.03 -8.19
N PHE A 139 7.53 -12.89 -7.03
CA PHE A 139 8.01 -11.61 -6.55
C PHE A 139 9.07 -11.03 -7.49
N ARG A 140 8.96 -9.71 -7.71
CA ARG A 140 9.94 -8.92 -8.46
C ARG A 140 10.82 -8.16 -7.49
N ILE A 141 12.00 -7.75 -7.94
CA ILE A 141 12.87 -6.86 -7.14
C ILE A 141 12.10 -5.56 -6.87
N PRO A 142 11.81 -5.22 -5.59
CA PRO A 142 11.01 -4.05 -5.26
C PRO A 142 11.70 -2.74 -5.65
N LYS A 143 10.92 -1.75 -6.05
CA LYS A 143 11.41 -0.42 -6.40
C LYS A 143 11.58 0.43 -5.14
N ARG A 144 12.82 0.68 -4.75
CA ARG A 144 13.15 1.42 -3.52
C ARG A 144 13.80 2.79 -3.76
N ASN A 145 14.15 3.09 -5.01
CA ASN A 145 14.88 4.32 -5.38
C ASN A 145 14.07 5.60 -5.10
N ASN A 146 12.75 5.49 -5.05
CA ASN A 146 11.84 6.60 -4.80
C ASN A 146 11.37 6.66 -3.33
N LEU A 147 11.98 5.85 -2.46
CA LEU A 147 11.68 5.85 -1.03
C LEU A 147 12.79 6.59 -0.26
N PRO A 148 12.48 7.15 0.90
CA PRO A 148 13.47 7.75 1.79
C PRO A 148 14.62 6.79 2.09
N ASN A 149 15.81 7.36 2.36
CA ASN A 149 17.02 6.59 2.66
C ASN A 149 16.82 5.70 3.90
N LEU A 150 17.40 4.49 3.89
CA LEU A 150 17.31 3.53 5.00
C LEU A 150 17.77 4.10 6.36
N ASN A 151 18.60 5.13 6.36
CA ASN A 151 19.00 5.80 7.60
C ASN A 151 17.85 6.51 8.33
N ASN A 152 16.74 6.79 7.64
CA ASN A 152 15.55 7.42 8.23
C ASN A 152 14.63 6.42 8.94
N TYR A 153 14.95 5.13 8.84
CA TYR A 153 14.14 4.04 9.41
C TYR A 153 14.77 3.43 10.66
N ALA A 154 14.07 2.52 11.28
CA ALA A 154 14.53 1.79 12.46
C ALA A 154 15.85 1.06 12.16
N LYS A 155 16.73 1.05 13.16
CA LYS A 155 18.04 0.39 13.11
C LYS A 155 18.06 -0.79 14.05
N LEU A 156 18.78 -1.84 13.67
CA LEU A 156 19.03 -2.98 14.54
C LEU A 156 20.09 -2.61 15.58
N LYS A 157 19.81 -2.86 16.85
CA LYS A 157 20.75 -2.74 17.95
C LYS A 157 20.96 -4.09 18.61
N ILE A 158 22.20 -4.56 18.64
CA ILE A 158 22.58 -5.83 19.26
C ILE A 158 23.46 -5.52 20.48
N GLY A 159 22.92 -5.75 21.67
CA GLY A 159 23.65 -5.47 22.91
C GLY A 159 24.13 -4.02 23.02
N LYS A 160 25.44 -3.82 23.21
CA LYS A 160 26.10 -2.51 23.34
C LYS A 160 26.72 -2.00 22.05
N ASP A 161 26.65 -2.76 20.98
CA ASP A 161 27.25 -2.42 19.67
C ASP A 161 26.57 -1.20 19.03
N PRO A 162 27.24 -0.53 18.09
CA PRO A 162 26.64 0.54 17.28
C PRO A 162 25.41 0.01 16.52
N SER A 163 24.41 0.88 16.34
CA SER A 163 23.22 0.55 15.57
C SER A 163 23.54 0.30 14.09
N ILE A 164 22.96 -0.77 13.53
CA ILE A 164 23.16 -1.21 12.15
C ILE A 164 21.96 -0.82 11.32
N VAL A 165 22.19 -0.25 10.13
CA VAL A 165 21.15 0.00 9.12
C VAL A 165 20.69 -1.34 8.56
N VAL A 166 19.37 -1.55 8.53
CA VAL A 166 18.78 -2.81 8.06
C VAL A 166 17.74 -2.56 6.98
N GLY A 167 17.62 -3.51 6.05
CA GLY A 167 16.52 -3.57 5.10
C GLY A 167 15.38 -4.45 5.62
N TYR A 168 14.23 -4.33 4.99
CA TYR A 168 13.05 -5.14 5.26
C TYR A 168 12.51 -5.76 3.97
N THR A 169 12.07 -7.00 4.03
CA THR A 169 11.39 -7.69 2.92
C THR A 169 10.39 -8.70 3.44
N GLU A 170 9.38 -8.99 2.64
CA GLU A 170 8.39 -10.03 2.90
C GLU A 170 8.75 -11.28 2.07
N GLY A 171 8.97 -12.41 2.72
CA GLY A 171 9.21 -13.69 2.05
C GLY A 171 7.93 -14.47 1.76
N THR A 172 6.90 -14.28 2.61
CA THR A 172 5.59 -14.93 2.52
C THR A 172 4.51 -14.05 3.08
N ARG A 173 3.26 -14.26 2.66
CA ARG A 173 2.06 -13.67 3.27
C ARG A 173 1.11 -14.77 3.69
N GLY A 174 0.26 -14.45 4.66
CA GLY A 174 -0.68 -15.41 5.22
C GLY A 174 -0.10 -16.24 6.38
N CYS A 175 -0.93 -17.10 6.94
CA CYS A 175 -0.58 -17.99 8.03
C CYS A 175 -1.42 -19.26 7.97
N LYS A 176 -0.83 -20.41 8.24
CA LYS A 176 -1.54 -21.70 8.28
C LYS A 176 -2.45 -21.90 9.53
N HIS A 177 -2.32 -21.03 10.53
CA HIS A 177 -3.09 -21.13 11.77
C HIS A 177 -4.40 -20.34 11.66
N ILE A 178 -5.45 -20.86 12.27
CA ILE A 178 -6.82 -20.31 12.25
C ILE A 178 -7.18 -19.65 13.60
N CYS A 179 -6.31 -18.80 14.13
CA CYS A 179 -6.54 -18.10 15.40
C CYS A 179 -7.76 -17.17 15.30
N ARG A 180 -8.74 -17.32 16.21
CA ARG A 180 -10.04 -16.62 16.14
C ARG A 180 -9.97 -15.09 16.15
N HIS A 181 -8.92 -14.51 16.73
CA HIS A 181 -8.72 -13.07 16.86
C HIS A 181 -7.73 -12.51 15.84
N CYS A 182 -7.25 -13.32 14.90
CA CYS A 182 -6.20 -12.94 13.97
C CYS A 182 -6.79 -12.35 12.68
N PRO A 183 -6.35 -11.14 12.26
CA PRO A 183 -6.82 -10.50 11.04
C PRO A 183 -6.39 -11.20 9.76
N VAL A 184 -5.42 -12.13 9.84
CA VAL A 184 -4.95 -12.90 8.68
C VAL A 184 -6.00 -13.93 8.23
N VAL A 185 -6.72 -14.55 9.18
CA VAL A 185 -7.65 -15.64 8.92
C VAL A 185 -8.76 -15.25 7.92
N PRO A 186 -9.49 -14.13 8.07
CA PRO A 186 -10.56 -13.79 7.13
C PRO A 186 -10.08 -13.39 5.73
N VAL A 187 -8.77 -13.26 5.53
CA VAL A 187 -8.18 -12.89 4.23
C VAL A 187 -7.52 -14.09 3.54
N TYR A 188 -6.87 -14.99 4.30
CA TYR A 188 -6.01 -16.04 3.74
C TYR A 188 -6.52 -17.47 3.98
N ASN A 189 -7.66 -17.66 4.67
CA ASN A 189 -8.26 -18.99 4.92
C ASN A 189 -9.74 -19.04 4.57
#